data_7f5935d376bf04aaa7c2422d46c879a5
#
_entry.id   7f5935d376bf04aaa7c2422d46c879a5
#
_cell.length_a   1.000
_cell.length_b   1.000
_cell.length_c   1.000
_cell.angle_alpha   90.00
_cell.angle_beta   90.00
_cell.angle_gamma   90.00
#
_symmetry.space_group_name_H-M   'P 1'
#
loop_
_entity.id
_entity.type
_entity.pdbx_description
1 polymer ?
#
loop_
_entity_poly.entity_id
_entity_poly.type
_entity_poly.pdbx_seq_one_letter_code
_entity_poly.pdbx_strand_id
1 'polypeptide(L)'
;MRTICSDVYVADYTQQTHSQKGVVIQDKPFDDIQYFELHNNRCFPILAVNFEHNKGFSPQGIQDCECLLRINDVNDGWLLLCELKYCLKKNIDLNADDAYNQLTSTWQLLHDKKLFDKRHTRSYLNISVPDHSDKAPFISFRATQNDQIRWLKRNRIHLLGYNDLLVVNEGQLMVPLVEV
;
A
#
# COMPACT_ATOMS: atom_id res chain seq x y z
N MET A 1 0.00 15.61 -2.28
CA MET A 1 -1.16 15.18 -1.47
C MET A 1 -2.43 15.64 -2.15
N ARG A 2 -3.40 14.76 -2.36
CA ARG A 2 -4.70 15.08 -3.00
C ARG A 2 -5.81 14.21 -2.42
N THR A 3 -7.07 14.65 -2.53
CA THR A 3 -8.27 13.87 -2.17
C THR A 3 -8.93 13.33 -3.44
N ILE A 4 -9.27 12.03 -3.44
CA ILE A 4 -9.92 11.31 -4.53
C ILE A 4 -11.20 10.68 -3.99
N CYS A 5 -12.33 10.86 -4.71
CA CYS A 5 -13.63 10.30 -4.34
C CYS A 5 -14.12 9.19 -5.30
N SER A 6 -13.25 8.70 -6.14
CA SER A 6 -13.45 7.56 -7.05
C SER A 6 -12.47 6.45 -6.72
N ASP A 7 -12.38 5.45 -7.58
CA ASP A 7 -11.30 4.47 -7.53
C ASP A 7 -9.94 5.16 -7.60
N VAL A 8 -8.93 4.54 -6.96
CA VAL A 8 -7.57 5.07 -6.90
C VAL A 8 -6.63 4.08 -7.57
N TYR A 9 -5.86 4.56 -8.52
CA TYR A 9 -4.87 3.80 -9.28
C TYR A 9 -3.48 4.28 -8.93
N VAL A 10 -2.56 3.36 -8.64
CA VAL A 10 -1.17 3.64 -8.28
C VAL A 10 -0.23 2.84 -9.16
N ALA A 11 0.73 3.52 -9.79
CA ALA A 11 1.77 2.89 -10.60
C ALA A 11 3.13 3.54 -10.36
N ASP A 12 4.21 2.76 -10.45
CA ASP A 12 5.57 3.26 -10.40
C ASP A 12 6.25 3.12 -11.78
N TYR A 13 6.31 4.23 -12.50
CA TYR A 13 6.93 4.29 -13.82
C TYR A 13 8.44 4.10 -13.78
N THR A 14 9.10 4.48 -12.69
CA THR A 14 10.56 4.32 -12.56
C THR A 14 10.94 2.85 -12.53
N GLN A 15 10.21 2.05 -11.76
CA GLN A 15 10.49 0.63 -11.66
C GLN A 15 10.16 -0.14 -12.95
N GLN A 16 9.01 0.12 -13.57
CA GLN A 16 8.57 -0.66 -14.73
C GLN A 16 9.21 -0.19 -16.04
N THR A 17 9.31 1.13 -16.28
CA THR A 17 9.72 1.68 -17.59
C THR A 17 11.07 2.38 -17.56
N HIS A 18 11.73 2.43 -16.40
CA HIS A 18 12.98 3.19 -16.19
C HIS A 18 12.85 4.68 -16.53
N SER A 19 11.64 5.21 -16.55
CA SER A 19 11.38 6.63 -16.77
C SER A 19 11.60 7.45 -15.49
N GLN A 20 11.81 8.76 -15.64
CA GLN A 20 11.92 9.67 -14.49
C GLN A 20 10.56 10.12 -13.94
N LYS A 21 9.46 9.53 -14.41
CA LYS A 21 8.10 9.94 -14.03
C LYS A 21 7.77 9.59 -12.58
N GLY A 22 8.41 8.54 -12.03
CA GLY A 22 8.21 8.10 -10.66
C GLY A 22 6.85 7.48 -10.39
N VAL A 23 6.46 7.52 -9.11
CA VAL A 23 5.16 7.05 -8.66
C VAL A 23 4.06 8.02 -9.05
N VAL A 24 2.99 7.51 -9.64
CA VAL A 24 1.81 8.28 -10.03
C VAL A 24 0.57 7.72 -9.36
N ILE A 25 -0.23 8.60 -8.75
CA ILE A 25 -1.52 8.26 -8.15
C ILE A 25 -2.60 9.05 -8.90
N GLN A 26 -3.64 8.39 -9.40
CA GLN A 26 -4.71 9.03 -10.17
C GLN A 26 -6.07 8.35 -9.97
N ASP A 27 -7.11 8.97 -10.52
CA ASP A 27 -8.53 8.57 -10.43
C ASP A 27 -9.04 7.90 -11.71
N LYS A 28 -8.14 7.52 -12.59
CA LYS A 28 -8.43 6.78 -13.83
C LYS A 28 -7.40 5.68 -14.01
N PRO A 29 -7.77 4.54 -14.62
CA PRO A 29 -6.80 3.49 -14.94
C PRO A 29 -5.69 4.01 -15.85
N PHE A 30 -4.55 3.33 -15.81
CA PHE A 30 -3.44 3.58 -16.72
C PHE A 30 -3.60 2.74 -17.97
N ASP A 31 -3.27 3.27 -19.13
CA ASP A 31 -3.34 2.57 -20.42
C ASP A 31 -2.01 1.88 -20.80
N ASP A 32 -0.91 2.32 -20.20
CA ASP A 32 0.46 2.04 -20.62
C ASP A 32 1.32 1.34 -19.58
N ILE A 33 0.78 1.07 -18.38
CA ILE A 33 1.51 0.48 -17.25
C ILE A 33 0.59 -0.37 -16.38
N GLN A 34 1.11 -1.44 -15.80
CA GLN A 34 0.39 -2.21 -14.78
C GLN A 34 0.36 -1.42 -13.45
N TYR A 35 -0.69 -1.60 -12.68
CA TYR A 35 -0.94 -0.77 -11.49
C TYR A 35 -1.62 -1.54 -10.36
N PHE A 36 -1.57 -0.96 -9.17
CA PHE A 36 -2.43 -1.31 -8.05
C PHE A 36 -3.73 -0.51 -8.12
N GLU A 37 -4.86 -1.15 -7.78
CA GLU A 37 -6.18 -0.53 -7.77
C GLU A 37 -6.84 -0.61 -6.39
N LEU A 38 -7.38 0.53 -5.92
CA LEU A 38 -8.25 0.58 -4.77
C LEU A 38 -9.66 0.96 -5.22
N HIS A 39 -10.56 -0.02 -5.25
CA HIS A 39 -11.96 0.16 -5.61
C HIS A 39 -12.70 0.96 -4.52
N ASN A 40 -13.31 2.07 -4.91
CA ASN A 40 -14.05 2.98 -4.03
C ASN A 40 -15.48 3.25 -4.53
N ASN A 41 -16.25 2.20 -4.72
CA ASN A 41 -17.61 2.22 -5.26
C ASN A 41 -18.59 3.12 -4.48
N ARG A 42 -18.24 3.49 -3.24
CA ARG A 42 -19.05 4.35 -2.36
C ARG A 42 -18.59 5.80 -2.33
N CYS A 43 -17.62 6.16 -3.15
CA CYS A 43 -17.13 7.53 -3.29
C CYS A 43 -16.65 8.16 -1.97
N PHE A 44 -16.08 7.39 -1.05
CA PHE A 44 -15.46 7.94 0.15
C PHE A 44 -14.31 8.90 -0.22
N PRO A 45 -14.13 10.02 0.51
CA PRO A 45 -13.00 10.91 0.27
C PRO A 45 -11.70 10.26 0.76
N ILE A 46 -10.87 9.81 -0.17
CA ILE A 46 -9.57 9.17 0.10
C ILE A 46 -8.47 10.20 -0.05
N LEU A 47 -7.72 10.43 1.03
CA LEU A 47 -6.49 11.21 1.00
C LEU A 47 -5.36 10.34 0.45
N ALA A 48 -4.74 10.78 -0.64
CA ALA A 48 -3.62 10.12 -1.28
C ALA A 48 -2.33 10.95 -1.11
N VAL A 49 -1.28 10.30 -0.61
CA VAL A 49 0.05 10.88 -0.42
C VAL A 49 1.08 10.03 -1.15
N ASN A 50 1.82 10.66 -2.06
CA ASN A 50 2.96 10.05 -2.74
C ASN A 50 4.23 10.42 -1.95
N PHE A 51 4.97 9.43 -1.46
CA PHE A 51 6.18 9.67 -0.65
C PHE A 51 7.39 10.00 -1.50
N GLU A 52 7.48 9.53 -2.73
CA GLU A 52 8.60 9.84 -3.62
C GLU A 52 8.76 11.35 -3.86
N HIS A 53 7.64 12.07 -3.95
CA HIS A 53 7.63 13.52 -4.10
C HIS A 53 7.76 14.31 -2.79
N ASN A 54 7.71 13.64 -1.65
CA ASN A 54 7.86 14.24 -0.33
C ASN A 54 9.24 13.95 0.28
N LYS A 55 10.30 14.18 -0.51
CA LYS A 55 11.69 14.05 -0.06
C LYS A 55 11.91 14.86 1.23
N GLY A 56 12.32 14.19 2.29
CA GLY A 56 12.51 14.77 3.62
C GLY A 56 11.45 14.35 4.64
N PHE A 57 10.48 13.52 4.26
CA PHE A 57 9.57 12.89 5.21
C PHE A 57 10.34 11.91 6.10
N SER A 58 11.18 11.09 5.51
CA SER A 58 12.02 10.12 6.22
C SER A 58 13.44 10.64 6.50
N PRO A 59 14.07 10.21 7.59
CA PRO A 59 15.48 10.41 7.82
C PRO A 59 16.33 9.84 6.68
N GLN A 60 17.51 10.43 6.46
CA GLN A 60 18.45 9.94 5.45
C GLN A 60 18.73 8.45 5.63
N GLY A 61 18.61 7.65 4.57
CA GLY A 61 18.89 6.21 4.57
C GLY A 61 17.69 5.31 4.87
N ILE A 62 16.52 5.86 5.18
CA ILE A 62 15.27 5.10 5.27
C ILE A 62 14.53 5.23 3.94
N GLN A 63 14.26 4.09 3.30
CA GLN A 63 13.41 4.04 2.12
C GLN A 63 11.95 3.97 2.56
N ASP A 64 11.16 4.94 2.12
CA ASP A 64 9.70 4.94 2.29
C ASP A 64 9.06 3.99 1.27
N CYS A 65 7.86 3.50 1.60
CA CYS A 65 7.00 2.87 0.59
C CYS A 65 6.48 3.94 -0.40
N GLU A 66 5.90 3.50 -1.53
CA GLU A 66 5.47 4.43 -2.59
C GLU A 66 4.39 5.38 -2.12
N CYS A 67 3.36 4.91 -1.43
CA CYS A 67 2.25 5.77 -1.08
C CYS A 67 1.50 5.41 0.19
N LEU A 68 0.78 6.42 0.69
CA LEU A 68 -0.22 6.32 1.74
C LEU A 68 -1.59 6.66 1.16
N LEU A 69 -2.57 5.80 1.38
CA LEU A 69 -3.98 6.07 1.17
C LEU A 69 -4.73 5.97 2.50
N ARG A 70 -5.63 6.89 2.79
CA ARG A 70 -6.46 6.82 4.01
C ARG A 70 -7.78 7.55 3.78
N ILE A 71 -8.79 7.22 4.59
CA ILE A 71 -10.02 8.02 4.64
C ILE A 71 -9.67 9.42 5.15
N ASN A 72 -10.17 10.44 4.46
CA ASN A 72 -10.02 11.83 4.88
C ASN A 72 -11.00 12.14 6.02
N ASP A 73 -10.56 12.98 6.97
CA ASP A 73 -11.38 13.56 8.05
C ASP A 73 -12.02 12.57 9.05
N VAL A 74 -11.55 11.32 9.11
CA VAL A 74 -12.02 10.33 10.08
C VAL A 74 -10.92 10.03 11.10
N ASN A 75 -11.24 10.23 12.39
CA ASN A 75 -10.31 9.88 13.47
C ASN A 75 -10.12 8.36 13.61
N ASP A 76 -11.19 7.59 13.31
CA ASP A 76 -11.28 6.14 13.45
C ASP A 76 -11.49 5.52 12.06
N GLY A 77 -10.45 5.44 11.26
CA GLY A 77 -10.53 4.93 9.90
C GLY A 77 -9.50 3.86 9.61
N TRP A 78 -9.31 3.60 8.34
CA TRP A 78 -8.20 2.77 7.86
C TRP A 78 -7.09 3.64 7.27
N LEU A 79 -5.90 3.06 7.32
CA LEU A 79 -4.66 3.55 6.71
C LEU A 79 -4.10 2.42 5.86
N LEU A 80 -3.84 2.67 4.59
CA LEU A 80 -3.20 1.75 3.66
C LEU A 80 -1.84 2.32 3.25
N LEU A 81 -0.77 1.60 3.56
CA LEU A 81 0.54 1.79 2.93
C LEU A 81 0.67 0.79 1.79
N CYS A 82 1.06 1.26 0.63
CA CYS A 82 1.25 0.42 -0.55
C CYS A 82 2.66 0.54 -1.08
N GLU A 83 3.25 -0.61 -1.35
CA GLU A 83 4.53 -0.78 -2.03
C GLU A 83 4.29 -1.56 -3.31
N LEU A 84 4.83 -1.09 -4.44
CA LEU A 84 4.74 -1.76 -5.72
C LEU A 84 6.08 -2.39 -6.09
N LYS A 85 6.05 -3.60 -6.62
CA LYS A 85 7.23 -4.29 -7.14
C LYS A 85 6.96 -4.81 -8.54
N TYR A 86 7.75 -4.35 -9.48
CA TYR A 86 7.74 -4.86 -10.86
C TYR A 86 8.96 -5.77 -11.02
N CYS A 87 8.74 -7.08 -11.07
CA CYS A 87 9.83 -8.04 -11.06
C CYS A 87 9.46 -9.34 -11.76
N LEU A 88 10.47 -10.09 -12.15
CA LEU A 88 10.27 -11.45 -12.65
C LEU A 88 9.68 -12.35 -11.54
N LYS A 89 8.81 -13.28 -11.90
CA LYS A 89 8.14 -14.22 -10.99
C LYS A 89 9.09 -14.90 -9.99
N LYS A 90 10.29 -15.29 -10.42
CA LYS A 90 11.31 -15.92 -9.56
C LYS A 90 11.90 -14.99 -8.49
N ASN A 91 11.70 -13.68 -8.62
CA ASN A 91 12.25 -12.67 -7.70
C ASN A 91 11.18 -12.11 -6.75
N ILE A 92 9.94 -12.59 -6.81
CA ILE A 92 8.84 -12.07 -5.99
C ILE A 92 9.19 -12.17 -4.51
N ASP A 93 9.71 -13.31 -4.05
CA ASP A 93 10.00 -13.54 -2.63
C ASP A 93 11.04 -12.55 -2.08
N LEU A 94 12.13 -12.33 -2.82
CA LEU A 94 13.17 -11.38 -2.44
C LEU A 94 12.64 -9.95 -2.41
N ASN A 95 11.88 -9.56 -3.42
CA ASN A 95 11.30 -8.21 -3.48
C ASN A 95 10.21 -8.01 -2.41
N ALA A 96 9.50 -9.07 -2.02
CA ALA A 96 8.52 -9.03 -0.95
C ALA A 96 9.15 -8.73 0.41
N ASP A 97 10.32 -9.31 0.72
CA ASP A 97 11.05 -9.02 1.96
C ASP A 97 11.49 -7.55 2.02
N ASP A 98 12.03 -7.02 0.93
CA ASP A 98 12.41 -5.61 0.86
C ASP A 98 11.19 -4.69 1.01
N ALA A 99 10.10 -5.00 0.32
CA ALA A 99 8.86 -4.26 0.42
C ALA A 99 8.26 -4.30 1.84
N TYR A 100 8.31 -5.44 2.51
CA TYR A 100 7.89 -5.56 3.91
C TYR A 100 8.69 -4.62 4.81
N ASN A 101 10.01 -4.56 4.63
CA ASN A 101 10.87 -3.68 5.41
C ASN A 101 10.54 -2.19 5.16
N GLN A 102 10.32 -1.79 3.92
CA GLN A 102 9.92 -0.42 3.56
C GLN A 102 8.57 -0.05 4.21
N LEU A 103 7.55 -0.90 4.07
CA LEU A 103 6.23 -0.70 4.65
C LEU A 103 6.25 -0.58 6.17
N THR A 104 6.97 -1.48 6.85
CA THR A 104 7.05 -1.49 8.31
C THR A 104 7.83 -0.29 8.84
N SER A 105 8.90 0.12 8.18
CA SER A 105 9.68 1.31 8.52
C SER A 105 8.86 2.58 8.34
N THR A 106 8.13 2.70 7.22
CA THR A 106 7.23 3.85 6.98
C THR A 106 6.11 3.88 8.02
N TRP A 107 5.48 2.74 8.31
CA TRP A 107 4.45 2.67 9.34
C TRP A 107 4.96 3.13 10.72
N GLN A 108 6.12 2.65 11.12
CA GLN A 108 6.74 3.03 12.39
C GLN A 108 7.01 4.54 12.44
N LEU A 109 7.55 5.11 11.38
CA LEU A 109 7.82 6.55 11.27
C LEU A 109 6.55 7.40 11.39
N LEU A 110 5.46 7.00 10.71
CA LEU A 110 4.16 7.67 10.81
C LEU A 110 3.62 7.61 12.25
N HIS A 111 3.74 6.46 12.90
CA HIS A 111 3.33 6.25 14.27
C HIS A 111 4.13 7.12 15.24
N ASP A 112 5.46 7.18 15.11
CA ASP A 112 6.35 7.94 15.97
C ASP A 112 6.14 9.46 15.81
N LYS A 113 5.81 9.91 14.60
CA LYS A 113 5.38 11.28 14.31
C LYS A 113 3.94 11.58 14.75
N LYS A 114 3.22 10.61 15.32
CA LYS A 114 1.83 10.75 15.81
C LYS A 114 0.85 11.20 14.71
N LEU A 115 1.04 10.74 13.48
CA LEU A 115 0.18 11.09 12.35
C LEU A 115 -1.11 10.26 12.30
N PHE A 116 -1.22 9.24 13.14
CA PHE A 116 -2.43 8.46 13.40
C PHE A 116 -2.38 7.82 14.80
N ASP A 117 -3.53 7.43 15.35
CA ASP A 117 -3.61 6.65 16.59
C ASP A 117 -3.88 5.18 16.26
N LYS A 118 -2.91 4.30 16.52
CA LYS A 118 -3.04 2.85 16.26
C LYS A 118 -4.16 2.16 17.04
N ARG A 119 -4.70 2.77 18.10
CA ARG A 119 -5.83 2.23 18.85
C ARG A 119 -7.13 2.37 18.08
N HIS A 120 -7.22 3.39 17.26
CA HIS A 120 -8.41 3.78 16.51
C HIS A 120 -8.26 3.48 15.01
N THR A 121 -7.05 3.52 14.47
CA THR A 121 -6.76 3.31 13.06
C THR A 121 -6.41 1.85 12.78
N ARG A 122 -7.10 1.22 11.84
CA ARG A 122 -6.73 -0.09 11.30
C ARG A 122 -5.72 0.11 10.17
N SER A 123 -4.54 -0.48 10.33
CA SER A 123 -3.46 -0.34 9.35
C SER A 123 -3.41 -1.53 8.40
N TYR A 124 -3.30 -1.26 7.11
CA TYR A 124 -3.06 -2.23 6.06
C TYR A 124 -1.71 -1.93 5.41
N LEU A 125 -0.83 -2.93 5.38
CA LEU A 125 0.42 -2.90 4.65
C LEU A 125 0.25 -3.82 3.45
N ASN A 126 0.23 -3.27 2.25
CA ASN A 126 0.00 -4.03 1.04
C ASN A 126 1.21 -3.97 0.12
N ILE A 127 1.65 -5.14 -0.33
CA ILE A 127 2.62 -5.24 -1.40
C ILE A 127 1.86 -5.67 -2.64
N SER A 128 1.99 -4.91 -3.68
CA SER A 128 1.43 -5.19 -4.99
C SER A 128 2.55 -5.60 -5.95
N VAL A 129 2.29 -6.63 -6.75
CA VAL A 129 3.16 -7.04 -7.85
C VAL A 129 2.32 -7.03 -9.13
N PRO A 130 2.07 -5.85 -9.72
CA PRO A 130 1.06 -5.69 -10.76
C PRO A 130 1.27 -6.55 -12.01
N ASP A 131 2.52 -6.91 -12.33
CA ASP A 131 2.86 -7.79 -13.46
C ASP A 131 2.40 -9.25 -13.26
N HIS A 132 1.95 -9.62 -12.06
CA HIS A 132 1.63 -11.00 -11.69
C HIS A 132 0.26 -11.11 -11.01
N SER A 133 -0.78 -10.58 -11.64
CA SER A 133 -2.16 -10.61 -11.13
C SER A 133 -2.70 -12.02 -10.85
N ASP A 134 -2.19 -13.03 -11.56
CA ASP A 134 -2.54 -14.44 -11.38
C ASP A 134 -1.92 -15.08 -10.13
N LYS A 135 -1.05 -14.38 -9.41
CA LYS A 135 -0.28 -14.89 -8.27
C LYS A 135 -0.64 -14.27 -6.92
N ALA A 136 -1.61 -13.39 -6.88
CA ALA A 136 -2.12 -12.87 -5.61
C ALA A 136 -3.04 -13.92 -4.92
N PRO A 137 -3.00 -14.12 -3.58
CA PRO A 137 -2.01 -13.57 -2.67
C PRO A 137 -0.65 -14.25 -2.86
N PHE A 138 0.43 -13.48 -2.83
CA PHE A 138 1.79 -14.02 -3.00
C PHE A 138 2.12 -14.94 -1.82
N ILE A 139 2.47 -16.20 -2.10
CA ILE A 139 2.66 -17.26 -1.08
C ILE A 139 3.79 -16.92 -0.09
N SER A 140 4.84 -16.26 -0.56
CA SER A 140 5.95 -15.73 0.21
C SER A 140 5.57 -14.64 1.22
N PHE A 141 4.39 -14.08 1.07
CA PHE A 141 3.84 -12.97 1.84
C PHE A 141 3.39 -13.36 3.25
N ARG A 142 3.95 -14.35 3.84
CA ARG A 142 3.62 -14.72 5.21
C ARG A 142 4.73 -14.26 6.12
N ALA A 143 4.41 -13.34 7.02
CA ALA A 143 5.21 -13.13 8.21
C ALA A 143 5.39 -14.50 8.88
N THR A 144 6.51 -15.17 8.58
CA THR A 144 6.73 -16.58 8.97
C THR A 144 7.29 -16.67 10.39
N GLN A 145 7.80 -15.56 10.92
CA GLN A 145 8.36 -15.52 12.26
C GLN A 145 7.30 -15.12 13.29
N ASN A 146 7.23 -15.87 14.37
CA ASN A 146 6.27 -15.61 15.46
C ASN A 146 6.32 -14.18 15.99
N ASP A 147 7.50 -13.56 16.03
CA ASP A 147 7.66 -12.19 16.51
C ASP A 147 7.07 -11.16 15.55
N GLN A 148 7.18 -11.38 14.24
CA GLN A 148 6.52 -10.55 13.22
C GLN A 148 5.00 -10.63 13.34
N ILE A 149 4.45 -11.85 13.50
CA ILE A 149 3.00 -12.05 13.68
C ILE A 149 2.51 -11.36 14.96
N ARG A 150 3.26 -11.46 16.05
CA ARG A 150 2.91 -10.79 17.31
C ARG A 150 2.95 -9.28 17.15
N TRP A 151 3.95 -8.73 16.45
CA TRP A 151 4.07 -7.30 16.19
C TRP A 151 2.91 -6.77 15.37
N LEU A 152 2.56 -7.43 14.27
CA LEU A 152 1.41 -7.09 13.43
C LEU A 152 0.11 -7.06 14.23
N LYS A 153 -0.17 -8.13 15.01
CA LYS A 153 -1.37 -8.23 15.85
C LYS A 153 -1.43 -7.13 16.91
N ARG A 154 -0.32 -6.89 17.61
CA ARG A 154 -0.23 -5.86 18.67
C ARG A 154 -0.50 -4.46 18.15
N ASN A 155 -0.14 -4.19 16.91
CA ASN A 155 -0.30 -2.88 16.29
C ASN A 155 -1.54 -2.79 15.38
N ARG A 156 -2.40 -3.80 15.35
CA ARG A 156 -3.62 -3.87 14.51
C ARG A 156 -3.30 -3.73 13.02
N ILE A 157 -2.22 -4.34 12.57
CA ILE A 157 -1.74 -4.30 11.20
C ILE A 157 -2.19 -5.56 10.47
N HIS A 158 -2.74 -5.37 9.28
CA HIS A 158 -3.03 -6.40 8.29
C HIS A 158 -1.99 -6.34 7.18
N LEU A 159 -1.19 -7.40 7.05
CA LEU A 159 -0.25 -7.54 5.93
C LEU A 159 -0.98 -8.21 4.77
N LEU A 160 -0.95 -7.57 3.61
CA LEU A 160 -1.66 -7.99 2.40
C LEU A 160 -0.68 -8.11 1.24
N GLY A 161 -1.03 -8.96 0.25
CA GLY A 161 -0.27 -9.17 -0.97
C GLY A 161 -1.21 -9.23 -2.17
N TYR A 162 -1.84 -8.11 -2.54
CA TYR A 162 -2.86 -8.04 -3.58
C TYR A 162 -2.64 -6.85 -4.52
N ASN A 163 -3.04 -7.00 -5.78
CA ASN A 163 -2.98 -5.94 -6.78
C ASN A 163 -4.23 -5.06 -6.78
N ASP A 164 -5.28 -5.49 -6.07
CA ASP A 164 -6.51 -4.75 -5.91
C ASP A 164 -7.11 -4.94 -4.52
N LEU A 165 -7.74 -3.92 -4.00
CA LEU A 165 -8.45 -3.90 -2.73
C LEU A 165 -9.77 -3.14 -2.87
N LEU A 166 -10.73 -3.41 -1.97
CA LEU A 166 -12.04 -2.79 -1.95
C LEU A 166 -12.26 -1.98 -0.67
N VAL A 167 -12.70 -0.74 -0.80
CA VAL A 167 -13.19 0.07 0.32
C VAL A 167 -14.60 -0.38 0.67
N VAL A 168 -14.76 -1.05 1.80
CA VAL A 168 -16.06 -1.50 2.30
C VAL A 168 -16.79 -0.37 3.03
N ASN A 169 -16.06 0.30 3.92
CA ASN A 169 -16.54 1.44 4.69
C ASN A 169 -15.34 2.24 5.24
N GLU A 170 -15.59 3.26 6.01
CA GLU A 170 -14.57 4.14 6.59
C GLU A 170 -13.58 3.40 7.52
N GLY A 171 -13.99 2.28 8.12
CA GLY A 171 -13.16 1.49 9.04
C GLY A 171 -12.55 0.22 8.42
N GLN A 172 -12.83 -0.12 7.16
CA GLN A 172 -12.48 -1.43 6.63
C GLN A 172 -12.17 -1.46 5.13
N LEU A 173 -11.04 -2.10 4.80
CA LEU A 173 -10.72 -2.59 3.47
C LEU A 173 -10.92 -4.12 3.41
N MET A 174 -11.22 -4.62 2.22
CA MET A 174 -11.31 -6.05 1.92
C MET A 174 -10.57 -6.38 0.63
N VAL A 175 -10.19 -7.64 0.51
CA VAL A 175 -9.77 -8.22 -0.76
C VAL A 175 -11.02 -8.48 -1.61
N PRO A 176 -11.06 -8.09 -2.88
CA PRO A 176 -12.16 -8.46 -3.76
C PRO A 176 -12.33 -9.98 -3.80
N LEU A 177 -13.57 -10.42 -3.78
CA LEU A 177 -13.87 -11.84 -3.97
C LEU A 177 -13.53 -12.20 -5.41
N VAL A 178 -12.60 -13.11 -5.61
CA VAL A 178 -12.39 -13.71 -6.93
C VAL A 178 -13.65 -14.51 -7.24
N GLU A 179 -14.42 -14.09 -8.21
CA GLU A 179 -15.49 -14.93 -8.77
C GLU A 179 -14.80 -16.14 -9.43
N VAL A 180 -15.02 -17.32 -8.84
CA VAL A 180 -14.52 -18.62 -9.33
C VAL A 180 -15.41 -19.13 -10.44
#